data_75a240c1a0ed472bdbb24ac0fbfbba2f
#
_entry.id   75a240c1a0ed472bdbb24ac0fbfbba2f
#
_cell.length_a   1.000
_cell.length_b   1.000
_cell.length_c   1.000
_cell.angle_alpha   90.00
_cell.angle_beta   90.00
_cell.angle_gamma   90.00
#
_symmetry.space_group_name_H-M   'P 1'
#
loop_
_entity.id
_entity.type
_entity.pdbx_description
1 polymer ?
#
loop_
_entity_poly.entity_id
_entity_poly.type
_entity_poly.pdbx_seq_one_letter_code
_entity_poly.pdbx_strand_id
1 'polypeptide(L)'
;MELNNKSLFKQKCFINGEWVGSSSGETLEVNNPASLEIIGNVPKCSVSETKKAVDDANTAFQTWKETTAKERSVILKKWGELIIENADDLAKIMTIEQGKPLAEAKGEILMGASYIEFYAEEAKRVYGDIVPDPRPGKRIVIIKQPVGVVGAITPWNFPNSMITRKCAAALAVGCTTVVKPASQTPYSALAVAAVSYTHLTLPTIDRV
;
A
#
# COMPACT_ATOMS: atom_id res chain seq x y z
N MET A 1 -13.92 19.36 -5.41
CA MET A 1 -13.44 18.14 -6.14
C MET A 1 -14.64 17.29 -6.51
N GLU A 2 -14.82 17.03 -7.78
CA GLU A 2 -15.90 16.16 -8.28
C GLU A 2 -15.33 14.78 -8.66
N LEU A 3 -15.67 13.76 -7.86
CA LEU A 3 -15.26 12.37 -8.06
C LEU A 3 -16.43 11.54 -8.59
N ASN A 4 -16.17 10.62 -9.53
CA ASN A 4 -17.12 9.63 -9.97
C ASN A 4 -17.45 8.65 -8.84
N ASN A 5 -16.41 8.24 -8.11
CA ASN A 5 -16.51 7.37 -6.94
C ASN A 5 -16.10 8.12 -5.66
N LYS A 6 -17.08 8.73 -4.99
CA LYS A 6 -16.86 9.49 -3.75
C LYS A 6 -16.34 8.63 -2.59
N SER A 7 -16.50 7.31 -2.64
CA SER A 7 -16.03 6.41 -1.59
C SER A 7 -14.51 6.30 -1.50
N LEU A 8 -13.77 6.78 -2.52
CA LEU A 8 -12.31 6.79 -2.54
C LEU A 8 -11.71 7.89 -1.66
N PHE A 9 -12.44 8.96 -1.39
CA PHE A 9 -11.98 10.05 -0.53
C PHE A 9 -12.24 9.71 0.94
N LYS A 10 -11.23 9.11 1.59
CA LYS A 10 -11.29 8.67 2.98
C LYS A 10 -10.54 9.64 3.89
N GLN A 11 -11.12 9.92 5.06
CA GLN A 11 -10.55 10.79 6.10
C GLN A 11 -10.28 10.04 7.41
N LYS A 12 -10.08 8.73 7.33
CA LYS A 12 -9.77 7.86 8.47
C LYS A 12 -8.61 6.93 8.10
N CYS A 13 -7.86 6.48 9.09
CA CYS A 13 -6.85 5.45 8.89
C CYS A 13 -7.52 4.10 8.61
N PHE A 14 -6.87 3.29 7.81
CA PHE A 14 -7.32 1.92 7.53
C PHE A 14 -6.45 0.95 8.31
N ILE A 15 -7.01 0.31 9.34
CA ILE A 15 -6.30 -0.62 10.24
C ILE A 15 -7.18 -1.85 10.44
N ASN A 16 -6.63 -3.02 10.23
CA ASN A 16 -7.29 -4.32 10.40
C ASN A 16 -8.65 -4.43 9.68
N GLY A 17 -8.71 -3.93 8.44
CA GLY A 17 -9.94 -3.98 7.64
C GLY A 17 -10.98 -2.89 7.98
N GLU A 18 -10.69 -1.99 8.90
CA GLU A 18 -11.63 -0.96 9.37
C GLU A 18 -11.09 0.47 9.17
N TRP A 19 -12.00 1.42 8.95
CA TRP A 19 -11.70 2.84 8.88
C TRP A 19 -11.85 3.49 10.25
N VAL A 20 -10.72 3.77 10.90
CA VAL A 20 -10.65 4.24 12.30
C VAL A 20 -10.10 5.67 12.42
N GLY A 21 -10.55 6.39 13.46
CA GLY A 21 -9.96 7.67 13.88
C GLY A 21 -8.80 7.45 14.85
N SER A 22 -8.15 8.56 15.31
CA SER A 22 -7.23 8.49 16.44
C SER A 22 -7.98 8.33 17.75
N SER A 23 -7.40 7.62 18.72
CA SER A 23 -7.99 7.44 20.06
C SER A 23 -8.06 8.75 20.85
N SER A 24 -7.18 9.72 20.55
CA SER A 24 -7.21 11.06 21.15
C SER A 24 -8.26 11.98 20.52
N GLY A 25 -8.82 11.63 19.36
CA GLY A 25 -9.65 12.52 18.54
C GLY A 25 -8.86 13.61 17.80
N GLU A 26 -7.54 13.68 17.98
CA GLU A 26 -6.71 14.68 17.26
C GLU A 26 -6.65 14.39 15.77
N THR A 27 -6.63 15.46 14.98
CA THR A 27 -6.52 15.39 13.52
C THR A 27 -5.43 16.31 12.99
N LEU A 28 -4.99 16.05 11.77
CA LEU A 28 -4.11 16.93 10.98
C LEU A 28 -4.92 17.47 9.80
N GLU A 29 -4.84 18.77 9.59
CA GLU A 29 -5.40 19.41 8.40
C GLU A 29 -4.56 19.11 7.17
N VAL A 30 -5.24 18.88 6.04
CA VAL A 30 -4.61 18.71 4.74
C VAL A 30 -5.08 19.84 3.83
N ASN A 31 -4.15 20.56 3.26
CA ASN A 31 -4.43 21.76 2.47
C ASN A 31 -4.12 21.50 1.00
N ASN A 32 -4.89 22.14 0.12
CA ASN A 32 -4.53 22.28 -1.28
C ASN A 32 -3.34 23.26 -1.38
N PRO A 33 -2.18 22.86 -1.90
CA PRO A 33 -1.00 23.72 -1.95
C PRO A 33 -1.14 24.93 -2.90
N ALA A 34 -2.10 24.87 -3.85
CA ALA A 34 -2.33 25.97 -4.79
C ALA A 34 -3.27 27.05 -4.25
N SER A 35 -4.34 26.66 -3.52
CA SER A 35 -5.33 27.60 -2.96
C SER A 35 -5.17 27.85 -1.48
N LEU A 36 -4.40 27.03 -0.78
CA LEU A 36 -4.24 26.98 0.69
C LEU A 36 -5.53 26.64 1.45
N GLU A 37 -6.58 26.26 0.74
CA GLU A 37 -7.84 25.82 1.36
C GLU A 37 -7.67 24.43 2.00
N ILE A 38 -8.32 24.25 3.15
CA ILE A 38 -8.39 22.95 3.81
C ILE A 38 -9.29 22.04 2.98
N ILE A 39 -8.75 20.93 2.51
CA ILE A 39 -9.48 19.91 1.73
C ILE A 39 -10.06 18.80 2.61
N GLY A 40 -9.62 18.69 3.84
CA GLY A 40 -10.12 17.77 4.84
C GLY A 40 -9.13 17.52 5.96
N ASN A 41 -9.44 16.55 6.83
CA ASN A 41 -8.63 16.19 7.99
C ASN A 41 -8.34 14.68 8.00
N VAL A 42 -7.19 14.31 8.54
CA VAL A 42 -6.83 12.90 8.78
C VAL A 42 -6.48 12.69 10.24
N PRO A 43 -6.67 11.48 10.80
CA PRO A 43 -6.32 11.22 12.19
C PRO A 43 -4.83 11.43 12.46
N LYS A 44 -4.52 12.07 13.58
CA LYS A 44 -3.15 12.13 14.13
C LYS A 44 -2.99 10.96 15.09
N CYS A 45 -2.59 9.82 14.55
CA CYS A 45 -2.40 8.60 15.33
C CYS A 45 -1.16 8.68 16.21
N SER A 46 -1.24 8.03 17.36
CA SER A 46 -0.18 7.95 18.36
C SER A 46 0.68 6.68 18.18
N VAL A 47 1.64 6.51 19.08
CA VAL A 47 2.46 5.29 19.16
C VAL A 47 1.59 4.05 19.44
N SER A 48 0.49 4.19 20.18
CA SER A 48 -0.39 3.06 20.51
C SER A 48 -1.12 2.52 19.29
N GLU A 49 -1.66 3.41 18.43
CA GLU A 49 -2.31 2.99 17.19
C GLU A 49 -1.30 2.41 16.20
N THR A 50 -0.11 3.01 16.12
CA THR A 50 0.97 2.49 15.28
C THR A 50 1.39 1.09 15.70
N LYS A 51 1.53 0.87 17.03
CA LYS A 51 1.83 -0.46 17.56
C LYS A 51 0.73 -1.45 17.24
N LYS A 52 -0.53 -1.05 17.44
CA LYS A 52 -1.69 -1.89 17.11
C LYS A 52 -1.68 -2.28 15.62
N ALA A 53 -1.44 -1.34 14.72
CA ALA A 53 -1.35 -1.62 13.28
C ALA A 53 -0.26 -2.64 12.95
N VAL A 54 0.91 -2.55 13.60
CA VAL A 54 2.00 -3.53 13.44
C VAL A 54 1.60 -4.90 14.00
N ASP A 55 0.94 -4.96 15.16
CA ASP A 55 0.50 -6.20 15.79
C ASP A 55 -0.60 -6.88 14.93
N ASP A 56 -1.55 -6.11 14.38
CA ASP A 56 -2.58 -6.60 13.47
C ASP A 56 -1.97 -7.10 12.15
N ALA A 57 -1.02 -6.37 11.57
CA ALA A 57 -0.30 -6.78 10.38
C ALA A 57 0.53 -8.06 10.62
N ASN A 58 1.10 -8.24 11.81
CA ASN A 58 1.80 -9.46 12.18
C ASN A 58 0.85 -10.65 12.37
N THR A 59 -0.37 -10.41 12.84
CA THR A 59 -1.42 -11.43 12.90
C THR A 59 -1.82 -11.88 11.50
N ALA A 60 -2.08 -10.94 10.59
CA ALA A 60 -2.39 -11.23 9.20
C ALA A 60 -1.24 -11.92 8.45
N PHE A 61 0.00 -11.61 8.82
CA PHE A 61 1.20 -12.26 8.25
C PHE A 61 1.17 -13.77 8.41
N GLN A 62 0.62 -14.30 9.52
CA GLN A 62 0.61 -15.74 9.80
C GLN A 62 -0.16 -16.55 8.74
N THR A 63 -1.21 -15.96 8.17
CA THR A 63 -2.00 -16.58 7.10
C THR A 63 -1.46 -16.21 5.71
N TRP A 64 -1.04 -14.95 5.53
CA TRP A 64 -0.58 -14.47 4.23
C TRP A 64 0.70 -15.16 3.75
N LYS A 65 1.65 -15.41 4.63
CA LYS A 65 2.91 -16.12 4.31
C LYS A 65 2.69 -17.54 3.79
N GLU A 66 1.57 -18.19 4.16
CA GLU A 66 1.22 -19.54 3.74
C GLU A 66 0.54 -19.59 2.36
N THR A 67 0.11 -18.43 1.81
CA THR A 67 -0.48 -18.37 0.47
C THR A 67 0.56 -18.69 -0.60
N THR A 68 0.10 -19.31 -1.68
CA THR A 68 1.00 -19.62 -2.81
C THR A 68 1.38 -18.35 -3.58
N ALA A 69 2.52 -18.37 -4.25
CA ALA A 69 2.94 -17.28 -5.13
C ALA A 69 1.90 -16.97 -6.22
N LYS A 70 1.17 -17.99 -6.70
CA LYS A 70 0.09 -17.82 -7.69
C LYS A 70 -1.09 -17.03 -7.11
N GLU A 71 -1.54 -17.38 -5.91
CA GLU A 71 -2.63 -16.66 -5.24
C GLU A 71 -2.27 -15.20 -5.01
N ARG A 72 -1.07 -14.92 -4.49
CA ARG A 72 -0.58 -13.55 -4.31
C ARG A 72 -0.50 -12.78 -5.64
N SER A 73 -0.01 -13.42 -6.70
CA SER A 73 0.04 -12.84 -8.05
C SER A 73 -1.36 -12.45 -8.55
N VAL A 74 -2.37 -13.31 -8.40
CA VAL A 74 -3.76 -13.03 -8.81
C VAL A 74 -4.33 -11.84 -8.05
N ILE A 75 -4.14 -11.81 -6.74
CA ILE A 75 -4.62 -10.73 -5.88
C ILE A 75 -3.95 -9.39 -6.28
N LEU A 76 -2.63 -9.38 -6.47
CA LEU A 76 -1.91 -8.18 -6.87
C LEU A 76 -2.37 -7.69 -8.25
N LYS A 77 -2.54 -8.57 -9.23
CA LYS A 77 -3.06 -8.19 -10.55
C LYS A 77 -4.42 -7.50 -10.44
N LYS A 78 -5.32 -8.08 -9.65
CA LYS A 78 -6.64 -7.47 -9.44
C LYS A 78 -6.54 -6.08 -8.79
N TRP A 79 -5.61 -5.89 -7.84
CA TRP A 79 -5.36 -4.58 -7.27
C TRP A 79 -4.87 -3.56 -8.32
N GLY A 80 -3.94 -3.95 -9.20
CA GLY A 80 -3.46 -3.13 -10.31
C GLY A 80 -4.59 -2.73 -11.26
N GLU A 81 -5.44 -3.68 -11.66
CA GLU A 81 -6.62 -3.43 -12.51
C GLU A 81 -7.56 -2.40 -11.87
N LEU A 82 -7.89 -2.56 -10.58
CA LEU A 82 -8.75 -1.63 -9.86
C LEU A 82 -8.16 -0.21 -9.75
N ILE A 83 -6.83 -0.08 -9.60
CA ILE A 83 -6.16 1.21 -9.66
C ILE A 83 -6.33 1.86 -11.04
N ILE A 84 -6.18 1.09 -12.12
CA ILE A 84 -6.36 1.59 -13.49
C ILE A 84 -7.82 2.01 -13.73
N GLU A 85 -8.78 1.20 -13.31
CA GLU A 85 -10.22 1.51 -13.41
C GLU A 85 -10.60 2.82 -12.70
N ASN A 86 -9.92 3.16 -11.59
CA ASN A 86 -10.18 4.36 -10.81
C ASN A 86 -9.14 5.48 -11.06
N ALA A 87 -8.33 5.39 -12.11
CA ALA A 87 -7.17 6.27 -12.31
C ALA A 87 -7.54 7.76 -12.38
N ASP A 88 -8.68 8.11 -12.97
CA ASP A 88 -9.12 9.50 -13.10
C ASP A 88 -9.45 10.12 -11.74
N ASP A 89 -10.13 9.41 -10.86
CA ASP A 89 -10.47 9.90 -9.53
C ASP A 89 -9.24 9.91 -8.60
N LEU A 90 -8.38 8.90 -8.67
CA LEU A 90 -7.11 8.87 -7.95
C LEU A 90 -6.20 10.04 -8.35
N ALA A 91 -6.15 10.37 -9.65
CA ALA A 91 -5.39 11.52 -10.15
C ALA A 91 -5.95 12.85 -9.65
N LYS A 92 -7.28 13.02 -9.61
CA LYS A 92 -7.92 14.21 -9.06
C LYS A 92 -7.60 14.40 -7.57
N ILE A 93 -7.66 13.33 -6.78
CA ILE A 93 -7.29 13.35 -5.35
C ILE A 93 -5.85 13.81 -5.21
N MET A 94 -4.93 13.21 -5.97
CA MET A 94 -3.51 13.57 -5.95
C MET A 94 -3.28 15.04 -6.36
N THR A 95 -3.92 15.50 -7.43
CA THR A 95 -3.77 16.88 -7.90
C THR A 95 -4.16 17.88 -6.81
N ILE A 96 -5.25 17.62 -6.09
CA ILE A 96 -5.75 18.55 -5.09
C ILE A 96 -4.89 18.57 -3.83
N GLU A 97 -4.38 17.43 -3.37
CA GLU A 97 -3.57 17.40 -2.15
C GLU A 97 -2.09 17.72 -2.38
N GLN A 98 -1.55 17.41 -3.56
CA GLN A 98 -0.11 17.50 -3.83
C GLN A 98 0.25 18.65 -4.79
N GLY A 99 -0.72 19.15 -5.58
CA GLY A 99 -0.51 20.23 -6.54
C GLY A 99 0.04 19.77 -7.90
N LYS A 100 0.22 18.48 -8.14
CA LYS A 100 0.68 17.93 -9.42
C LYS A 100 -0.36 18.15 -10.52
N PRO A 101 0.02 18.57 -11.73
CA PRO A 101 -0.90 18.66 -12.87
C PRO A 101 -1.65 17.33 -13.11
N LEU A 102 -2.92 17.40 -13.44
CA LEU A 102 -3.80 16.23 -13.54
C LEU A 102 -3.26 15.15 -14.48
N ALA A 103 -2.69 15.55 -15.62
CA ALA A 103 -2.10 14.61 -16.58
C ALA A 103 -0.89 13.86 -16.00
N GLU A 104 -0.03 14.57 -15.25
CA GLU A 104 1.13 13.98 -14.58
C GLU A 104 0.70 13.09 -13.40
N ALA A 105 -0.33 13.52 -12.65
CA ALA A 105 -0.92 12.71 -11.59
C ALA A 105 -1.47 11.40 -12.15
N LYS A 106 -2.21 11.45 -13.26
CA LYS A 106 -2.70 10.24 -13.94
C LYS A 106 -1.54 9.36 -14.43
N GLY A 107 -0.49 9.94 -14.97
CA GLY A 107 0.73 9.22 -15.34
C GLY A 107 1.37 8.50 -14.16
N GLU A 108 1.41 9.13 -12.98
CA GLU A 108 1.91 8.49 -11.76
C GLU A 108 1.02 7.32 -11.30
N ILE A 109 -0.30 7.46 -11.37
CA ILE A 109 -1.23 6.37 -11.02
C ILE A 109 -0.98 5.15 -11.91
N LEU A 110 -0.86 5.35 -13.23
CA LEU A 110 -0.57 4.26 -14.17
C LEU A 110 0.81 3.64 -13.93
N MET A 111 1.81 4.45 -13.63
CA MET A 111 3.14 3.95 -13.22
C MET A 111 3.04 3.13 -11.92
N GLY A 112 2.22 3.57 -10.96
CA GLY A 112 1.96 2.82 -9.74
C GLY A 112 1.35 1.44 -10.01
N ALA A 113 0.41 1.35 -10.95
CA ALA A 113 -0.19 0.09 -11.37
C ALA A 113 0.83 -0.82 -12.07
N SER A 114 1.73 -0.28 -12.90
CA SER A 114 2.78 -1.07 -13.55
C SER A 114 3.77 -1.70 -12.58
N TYR A 115 4.08 -1.05 -11.45
CA TYR A 115 4.86 -1.68 -10.38
C TYR A 115 4.12 -2.88 -9.77
N ILE A 116 2.81 -2.76 -9.56
CA ILE A 116 2.02 -3.87 -9.02
C ILE A 116 2.03 -5.05 -9.99
N GLU A 117 1.82 -4.80 -11.28
CA GLU A 117 1.89 -5.82 -12.34
C GLU A 117 3.25 -6.51 -12.34
N PHE A 118 4.34 -5.73 -12.35
CA PHE A 118 5.70 -6.25 -12.32
C PHE A 118 5.92 -7.20 -11.14
N TYR A 119 5.58 -6.78 -9.91
CA TYR A 119 5.77 -7.62 -8.73
C TYR A 119 4.78 -8.79 -8.65
N ALA A 120 3.59 -8.67 -9.22
CA ALA A 120 2.68 -9.80 -9.37
C ALA A 120 3.28 -10.92 -10.22
N GLU A 121 4.00 -10.57 -11.29
CA GLU A 121 4.75 -11.54 -12.11
C GLU A 121 5.98 -12.08 -11.37
N GLU A 122 6.74 -11.21 -10.72
CA GLU A 122 7.93 -11.59 -9.96
C GLU A 122 7.63 -12.46 -8.74
N ALA A 123 6.43 -12.40 -8.16
CA ALA A 123 6.01 -13.27 -7.07
C ALA A 123 6.29 -14.75 -7.35
N LYS A 124 6.12 -15.17 -8.61
CA LYS A 124 6.31 -16.55 -9.07
C LYS A 124 7.77 -16.91 -9.37
N ARG A 125 8.70 -15.95 -9.26
CA ARG A 125 10.13 -16.12 -9.56
C ARG A 125 11.03 -15.97 -8.34
N VAL A 126 10.47 -16.01 -7.14
CA VAL A 126 11.22 -16.01 -5.88
C VAL A 126 11.78 -17.40 -5.66
N TYR A 127 12.81 -17.75 -6.44
CA TYR A 127 13.47 -19.05 -6.37
C TYR A 127 14.46 -19.11 -5.20
N GLY A 128 14.80 -20.32 -4.80
CA GLY A 128 15.96 -20.62 -3.97
C GLY A 128 17.15 -21.04 -4.80
N ASP A 129 18.21 -21.49 -4.14
CA ASP A 129 19.45 -21.91 -4.75
C ASP A 129 19.87 -23.29 -4.23
N ILE A 130 20.62 -24.05 -5.04
CA ILE A 130 21.33 -25.25 -4.63
C ILE A 130 22.82 -25.00 -4.80
N VAL A 131 23.54 -24.96 -3.68
CA VAL A 131 24.97 -24.64 -3.64
C VAL A 131 25.78 -25.91 -3.33
N PRO A 132 26.91 -26.18 -4.03
CA PRO A 132 27.80 -27.26 -3.71
C PRO A 132 28.36 -27.12 -2.28
N ASP A 133 28.33 -28.22 -1.52
CA ASP A 133 29.03 -28.31 -0.22
C ASP A 133 30.48 -28.80 -0.48
N PRO A 134 31.50 -28.31 0.21
CA PRO A 134 32.85 -28.77 0.05
C PRO A 134 33.05 -30.25 0.53
N ARG A 135 32.07 -30.79 1.22
CA ARG A 135 32.08 -32.20 1.67
C ARG A 135 31.42 -33.10 0.65
N PRO A 136 32.03 -34.26 0.34
CA PRO A 136 31.44 -35.20 -0.64
C PRO A 136 30.05 -35.70 -0.23
N GLY A 137 29.14 -35.83 -1.22
CA GLY A 137 27.81 -36.39 -1.02
C GLY A 137 26.79 -35.44 -0.37
N LYS A 138 27.13 -34.16 -0.15
CA LYS A 138 26.25 -33.15 0.44
C LYS A 138 25.90 -32.05 -0.55
N ARG A 139 24.76 -31.41 -0.32
CA ARG A 139 24.31 -30.20 -1.02
C ARG A 139 23.67 -29.24 -0.04
N ILE A 140 23.84 -27.96 -0.25
CA ILE A 140 23.21 -26.89 0.52
C ILE A 140 22.01 -26.40 -0.29
N VAL A 141 20.83 -26.43 0.32
CA VAL A 141 19.60 -25.88 -0.27
C VAL A 141 19.30 -24.57 0.45
N ILE A 142 19.18 -23.47 -0.34
CA ILE A 142 18.81 -22.15 0.14
C ILE A 142 17.38 -21.89 -0.25
N ILE A 143 16.53 -21.55 0.70
CA ILE A 143 15.14 -21.13 0.48
C ILE A 143 14.98 -19.65 0.84
N LYS A 144 14.12 -18.93 0.11
CA LYS A 144 13.73 -17.56 0.44
C LYS A 144 12.39 -17.58 1.16
N GLN A 145 12.31 -16.86 2.27
CA GLN A 145 11.10 -16.79 3.09
C GLN A 145 10.75 -15.33 3.37
N PRO A 146 9.45 -14.99 3.54
CA PRO A 146 9.05 -13.64 3.93
C PRO A 146 9.59 -13.29 5.31
N VAL A 147 10.07 -12.05 5.47
CA VAL A 147 10.72 -11.58 6.70
C VAL A 147 9.74 -11.12 7.79
N GLY A 148 8.44 -10.95 7.46
CA GLY A 148 7.43 -10.48 8.41
C GLY A 148 6.70 -9.22 7.94
N VAL A 149 6.47 -8.29 8.86
CA VAL A 149 5.82 -7.01 8.60
C VAL A 149 6.82 -5.99 8.03
N VAL A 150 6.48 -5.34 6.93
CA VAL A 150 7.29 -4.29 6.29
C VAL A 150 6.71 -2.91 6.57
N GLY A 151 7.49 -2.05 7.21
CA GLY A 151 7.15 -0.62 7.36
C GLY A 151 7.50 0.16 6.08
N ALA A 152 6.51 0.86 5.51
CA ALA A 152 6.67 1.69 4.33
C ALA A 152 6.43 3.17 4.67
N ILE A 153 7.50 3.93 4.93
CA ILE A 153 7.43 5.38 5.12
C ILE A 153 7.70 6.04 3.77
N THR A 154 6.75 6.85 3.29
CA THR A 154 6.79 7.40 1.94
C THR A 154 6.76 8.92 1.91
N PRO A 155 7.51 9.55 0.97
CA PRO A 155 7.50 11.00 0.79
C PRO A 155 6.26 11.49 0.03
N TRP A 156 6.09 12.80 -0.01
CA TRP A 156 4.94 13.49 -0.62
C TRP A 156 5.02 13.63 -2.16
N ASN A 157 6.21 13.53 -2.75
CA ASN A 157 6.41 13.89 -4.16
C ASN A 157 5.87 12.88 -5.17
N PHE A 158 5.73 11.61 -4.78
CA PHE A 158 5.07 10.55 -5.56
C PHE A 158 4.19 9.71 -4.63
N PRO A 159 3.07 10.29 -4.14
CA PRO A 159 2.31 9.75 -3.02
C PRO A 159 1.57 8.44 -3.32
N ASN A 160 1.36 8.10 -4.59
CA ASN A 160 0.78 6.83 -5.01
C ASN A 160 1.87 5.81 -5.34
N SER A 161 2.73 6.13 -6.31
CA SER A 161 3.68 5.16 -6.87
C SER A 161 4.76 4.72 -5.86
N MET A 162 5.13 5.56 -4.90
CA MET A 162 6.05 5.17 -3.83
C MET A 162 5.46 4.13 -2.88
N ILE A 163 4.13 4.13 -2.70
CA ILE A 163 3.42 3.14 -1.90
C ILE A 163 3.26 1.84 -2.68
N THR A 164 2.70 1.91 -3.88
CA THR A 164 2.44 0.71 -4.69
C THR A 164 3.72 -0.07 -4.97
N ARG A 165 4.83 0.61 -5.28
CA ARG A 165 6.13 0.00 -5.49
C ARG A 165 6.66 -0.78 -4.29
N LYS A 166 6.47 -0.26 -3.05
CA LYS A 166 6.94 -0.91 -1.83
C LYS A 166 5.99 -2.02 -1.38
N CYS A 167 4.70 -1.71 -1.35
CA CYS A 167 3.70 -2.67 -0.89
C CYS A 167 3.56 -3.87 -1.82
N ALA A 168 3.57 -3.65 -3.14
CA ALA A 168 3.48 -4.75 -4.09
C ALA A 168 4.67 -5.71 -3.98
N ALA A 169 5.89 -5.19 -3.82
CA ALA A 169 7.09 -6.00 -3.62
C ALA A 169 6.99 -6.85 -2.33
N ALA A 170 6.58 -6.23 -1.22
CA ALA A 170 6.44 -6.91 0.06
C ALA A 170 5.35 -7.99 0.02
N LEU A 171 4.16 -7.64 -0.49
CA LEU A 171 3.04 -8.56 -0.59
C LEU A 171 3.33 -9.73 -1.53
N ALA A 172 4.04 -9.48 -2.64
CA ALA A 172 4.41 -10.50 -3.62
C ALA A 172 5.22 -11.65 -3.00
N VAL A 173 6.10 -11.33 -2.05
CA VAL A 173 6.94 -12.34 -1.37
C VAL A 173 6.33 -12.90 -0.10
N GLY A 174 5.09 -12.52 0.24
CA GLY A 174 4.36 -13.03 1.41
C GLY A 174 4.55 -12.22 2.70
N CYS A 175 5.11 -11.01 2.63
CA CYS A 175 5.14 -10.06 3.75
C CYS A 175 3.82 -9.29 3.84
N THR A 176 3.47 -8.79 5.02
CA THR A 176 2.43 -7.79 5.24
C THR A 176 3.04 -6.40 5.34
N THR A 177 2.24 -5.34 5.28
CA THR A 177 2.75 -3.97 5.22
C THR A 177 2.01 -3.01 6.14
N VAL A 178 2.75 -2.12 6.80
CA VAL A 178 2.23 -0.94 7.49
C VAL A 178 2.76 0.30 6.76
N VAL A 179 1.86 1.15 6.29
CA VAL A 179 2.21 2.33 5.49
C VAL A 179 2.02 3.61 6.30
N LYS A 180 3.07 4.40 6.39
CA LYS A 180 3.02 5.78 6.91
C LYS A 180 3.25 6.75 5.75
N PRO A 181 2.19 7.33 5.14
CA PRO A 181 2.34 8.33 4.09
C PRO A 181 2.85 9.67 4.66
N ALA A 182 3.31 10.55 3.78
CA ALA A 182 3.60 11.92 4.17
C ALA A 182 2.34 12.62 4.67
N SER A 183 2.48 13.46 5.70
CA SER A 183 1.35 14.18 6.29
C SER A 183 0.70 15.17 5.32
N GLN A 184 1.45 15.64 4.32
CA GLN A 184 0.98 16.55 3.29
C GLN A 184 0.12 15.88 2.22
N THR A 185 0.28 14.55 2.01
CA THR A 185 -0.38 13.81 0.93
C THR A 185 -0.94 12.46 1.41
N PRO A 186 -1.81 12.47 2.43
CA PRO A 186 -2.36 11.23 2.97
C PRO A 186 -3.48 10.63 2.11
N TYR A 187 -4.24 11.47 1.37
CA TYR A 187 -5.43 11.01 0.65
C TYR A 187 -5.11 10.11 -0.53
N SER A 188 -4.03 10.36 -1.27
CA SER A 188 -3.55 9.42 -2.30
C SER A 188 -3.30 8.04 -1.72
N ALA A 189 -2.71 7.99 -0.52
CA ALA A 189 -2.47 6.75 0.18
C ALA A 189 -3.77 6.05 0.60
N LEU A 190 -4.68 6.79 1.24
CA LEU A 190 -5.96 6.26 1.70
C LEU A 190 -6.85 5.81 0.53
N ALA A 191 -6.82 6.54 -0.59
CA ALA A 191 -7.55 6.16 -1.80
C ALA A 191 -7.03 4.84 -2.41
N VAL A 192 -5.72 4.61 -2.44
CA VAL A 192 -5.14 3.33 -2.88
C VAL A 192 -5.57 2.17 -1.98
N ALA A 193 -5.75 2.41 -0.65
CA ALA A 193 -6.33 1.39 0.23
C ALA A 193 -7.83 1.21 -0.03
N ALA A 194 -8.57 2.30 -0.23
CA ALA A 194 -10.00 2.23 -0.51
C ALA A 194 -10.29 1.42 -1.79
N VAL A 195 -9.48 1.60 -2.84
CA VAL A 195 -9.56 0.79 -4.06
C VAL A 195 -9.37 -0.70 -3.77
N SER A 196 -8.42 -1.06 -2.91
CA SER A 196 -8.17 -2.47 -2.59
C SER A 196 -9.27 -3.09 -1.73
N TYR A 197 -9.84 -2.31 -0.80
CA TYR A 197 -10.82 -2.80 0.18
C TYR A 197 -12.16 -3.19 -0.44
N THR A 198 -12.62 -2.48 -1.47
CA THR A 198 -13.93 -2.73 -2.08
C THR A 198 -14.04 -4.08 -2.82
N HIS A 199 -12.90 -4.72 -3.14
CA HIS A 199 -12.87 -5.90 -4.01
C HIS A 199 -11.87 -6.98 -3.58
N LEU A 200 -11.01 -6.72 -2.61
CA LEU A 200 -9.95 -7.64 -2.20
C LEU A 200 -9.89 -7.71 -0.66
N THR A 201 -10.01 -8.89 -0.11
CA THR A 201 -9.51 -9.17 1.25
C THR A 201 -7.98 -9.25 1.20
N LEU A 202 -7.31 -8.10 0.95
CA LEU A 202 -5.87 -8.04 1.14
C LEU A 202 -5.56 -8.14 2.63
N PRO A 203 -4.59 -8.97 3.02
CA PRO A 203 -4.10 -8.95 4.38
C PRO A 203 -3.50 -7.56 4.63
N THR A 204 -4.09 -6.89 5.54
CA THR A 204 -3.80 -5.58 6.12
C THR A 204 -2.73 -4.74 5.40
N ILE A 205 -3.17 -3.77 4.59
CA ILE A 205 -2.41 -2.57 4.35
C ILE A 205 -2.82 -1.61 5.46
N ASP A 206 -2.22 -1.76 6.64
CA ASP A 206 -2.46 -0.85 7.74
C ASP A 206 -1.82 0.50 7.44
N ARG A 207 -2.58 1.58 7.61
CA ARG A 207 -2.13 2.95 7.38
C ARG A 207 -2.34 3.77 8.64
N VAL A 208 -1.24 4.16 9.21
CA VAL A 208 -1.15 5.00 10.41
C VAL A 208 -0.62 6.38 10.05
#